data_211d0576b4e50886dc877fc59665d87b
#
_entry.id   211d0576b4e50886dc877fc59665d87b
#
_cell.length_a   1.000
_cell.length_b   1.000
_cell.length_c   1.000
_cell.angle_alpha   90.00
_cell.angle_beta   90.00
_cell.angle_gamma   90.00
#
_symmetry.space_group_name_H-M   'P 1'
#
loop_
_entity.id
_entity.type
_entity.pdbx_description
1 polymer ?
#
loop_
_entity_poly.entity_id
_entity_poly.type
_entity_poly.pdbx_seq_one_letter_code
_entity_poly.pdbx_strand_id
1 'polypeptide(L)'
;QFCPYPNIKRPLQYQEFNENTKRGNYMETREVYIVSAARTPIGDFRGALSPLGVVELGSIVAEEVMKRAGVGKDCVQEIAAGMIYKGGQKGNPARQIQIKCGFPESGYACTIDQQCGSGMRAMEVLSQQIMLGKTEVGLAIGMESMSNAAYVLYLDTDRTAGLPNLRMKGQFCISVRIQI
;
A
#
# COMPACT_ATOMS: atom_id res chain seq x y z
N GLN A 1 18.81 6.40 -15.09
CA GLN A 1 19.71 6.69 -13.95
C GLN A 1 19.61 5.49 -13.01
N PHE A 2 20.67 4.66 -12.92
CA PHE A 2 20.70 3.48 -12.06
C PHE A 2 20.82 3.93 -10.60
N CYS A 3 19.99 3.34 -9.72
CA CYS A 3 20.10 3.51 -8.28
C CYS A 3 21.39 2.80 -7.80
N PRO A 4 22.37 3.48 -7.21
CA PRO A 4 23.68 2.89 -6.90
C PRO A 4 23.70 2.24 -5.51
N TYR A 5 23.13 1.04 -5.37
CA TYR A 5 23.33 0.25 -4.16
C TYR A 5 24.03 -1.08 -4.48
N PRO A 6 25.38 -1.10 -4.58
CA PRO A 6 26.13 -2.31 -4.92
C PRO A 6 26.33 -3.31 -3.75
N ASN A 7 25.81 -3.05 -2.54
CA ASN A 7 26.22 -3.77 -1.33
C ASN A 7 25.14 -4.62 -0.63
N ILE A 8 24.06 -5.00 -1.29
CA ILE A 8 23.17 -6.03 -0.75
C ILE A 8 23.83 -7.39 -1.00
N LYS A 9 24.57 -7.90 0.01
CA LYS A 9 25.18 -9.24 -0.04
C LYS A 9 24.06 -10.28 -0.12
N ARG A 10 24.07 -11.08 -1.18
CA ARG A 10 23.18 -12.25 -1.34
C ARG A 10 23.43 -13.25 -0.22
N PRO A 11 22.38 -13.78 0.43
CA PRO A 11 22.54 -14.89 1.36
C PRO A 11 23.07 -16.13 0.61
N LEU A 12 24.10 -16.78 1.14
CA LEU A 12 24.80 -17.92 0.54
C LEU A 12 23.91 -19.18 0.34
N GLN A 13 22.71 -19.24 0.88
CA GLN A 13 21.84 -20.42 0.83
C GLN A 13 21.05 -20.61 -0.48
N TYR A 14 21.06 -19.64 -1.39
CA TYR A 14 20.26 -19.69 -2.63
C TYR A 14 21.04 -20.20 -3.86
N GLN A 15 22.35 -20.48 -3.75
CA GLN A 15 23.14 -20.96 -4.88
C GLN A 15 22.85 -22.42 -5.27
N GLU A 16 22.37 -23.27 -4.35
CA GLU A 16 22.16 -24.69 -4.61
C GLU A 16 20.82 -25.05 -5.29
N PHE A 17 19.86 -24.14 -5.32
CA PHE A 17 18.52 -24.42 -5.91
C PHE A 17 18.48 -24.30 -7.43
N ASN A 18 19.50 -23.72 -8.07
CA ASN A 18 19.47 -23.33 -9.48
C ASN A 18 20.05 -24.36 -10.45
N GLU A 19 20.65 -25.46 -9.98
CA GLU A 19 21.26 -26.45 -10.88
C GLU A 19 20.28 -27.49 -11.44
N ASN A 20 19.09 -27.66 -10.84
CA ASN A 20 18.12 -28.71 -11.23
C ASN A 20 16.98 -28.25 -12.15
N THR A 21 16.92 -26.98 -12.55
CA THR A 21 15.82 -26.43 -13.39
C THR A 21 16.17 -26.24 -14.86
N LYS A 22 17.18 -26.93 -15.38
CA LYS A 22 17.62 -26.80 -16.79
C LYS A 22 16.74 -27.53 -17.82
N ARG A 23 15.40 -27.63 -17.61
CA ARG A 23 14.48 -28.10 -18.66
C ARG A 23 13.15 -27.37 -18.61
N GLY A 24 13.11 -26.19 -19.20
CA GLY A 24 11.90 -25.42 -19.47
C GLY A 24 12.29 -23.96 -19.71
N ASN A 25 11.69 -23.30 -20.68
CA ASN A 25 11.82 -21.85 -20.90
C ASN A 25 11.14 -21.10 -19.74
N TYR A 26 11.72 -21.16 -18.55
CA TYR A 26 11.30 -20.35 -17.43
C TYR A 26 11.86 -18.95 -17.62
N MET A 27 10.97 -17.95 -17.53
CA MET A 27 11.37 -16.55 -17.50
C MET A 27 12.25 -16.35 -16.26
N GLU A 28 13.48 -15.89 -16.45
CA GLU A 28 14.39 -15.59 -15.36
C GLU A 28 13.81 -14.44 -14.55
N THR A 29 13.37 -14.72 -13.33
CA THR A 29 12.77 -13.73 -12.44
C THR A 29 13.83 -13.13 -11.53
N ARG A 30 13.71 -11.84 -11.21
CA ARG A 30 14.59 -11.16 -10.26
C ARG A 30 14.24 -11.56 -8.82
N GLU A 31 15.25 -11.58 -7.96
CA GLU A 31 15.07 -11.76 -6.53
C GLU A 31 14.46 -10.48 -5.90
N VAL A 32 13.62 -10.67 -4.89
CA VAL A 32 12.94 -9.58 -4.18
C VAL A 32 13.37 -9.58 -2.72
N TYR A 33 13.74 -8.41 -2.21
CA TYR A 33 14.18 -8.24 -0.83
C TYR A 33 13.35 -7.17 -0.12
N ILE A 34 13.03 -7.43 1.15
CA ILE A 34 12.46 -6.42 2.05
C ILE A 34 13.63 -5.75 2.76
N VAL A 35 13.87 -4.48 2.47
CA VAL A 35 15.03 -3.74 3.00
C VAL A 35 14.71 -2.95 4.26
N SER A 36 13.45 -2.62 4.49
CA SER A 36 13.01 -1.89 5.69
C SER A 36 11.54 -2.11 5.98
N ALA A 37 11.14 -1.95 7.24
CA ALA A 37 9.75 -1.96 7.65
C ALA A 37 9.52 -0.96 8.81
N ALA A 38 8.34 -0.36 8.81
CA ALA A 38 7.88 0.53 9.87
C ALA A 38 6.35 0.46 9.98
N ARG A 39 5.82 0.79 11.16
CA ARG A 39 4.38 0.94 11.37
C ARG A 39 4.11 1.99 12.44
N THR A 40 2.91 2.56 12.42
CA THR A 40 2.37 3.34 13.54
C THR A 40 1.92 2.41 14.67
N PRO A 41 1.72 2.91 15.88
CA PRO A 41 0.89 2.21 16.86
C PRO A 41 -0.49 1.88 16.28
N ILE A 42 -1.11 0.82 16.78
CA ILE A 42 -2.50 0.51 16.45
C ILE A 42 -3.38 1.38 17.35
N GLY A 43 -4.16 2.28 16.73
CA GLY A 43 -5.09 3.15 17.46
C GLY A 43 -6.45 2.50 17.67
N ASP A 44 -7.14 2.94 18.71
CA ASP A 44 -8.56 2.62 18.92
C ASP A 44 -9.46 3.49 18.04
N PHE A 45 -10.67 3.01 17.79
CA PHE A 45 -11.69 3.79 17.11
C PHE A 45 -12.01 5.06 17.92
N ARG A 46 -11.90 6.23 17.28
CA ARG A 46 -11.96 7.56 17.91
C ARG A 46 -10.93 7.79 19.02
N GLY A 47 -9.82 7.02 19.02
CA GLY A 47 -8.72 7.18 19.94
C GLY A 47 -7.71 8.24 19.50
N ALA A 48 -6.50 8.16 20.04
CA ALA A 48 -5.43 9.17 19.87
C ALA A 48 -5.04 9.43 18.41
N LEU A 49 -5.17 8.46 17.51
CA LEU A 49 -4.86 8.60 16.08
C LEU A 49 -6.05 9.11 15.25
N SER A 50 -7.22 9.30 15.85
CA SER A 50 -8.41 9.74 15.11
C SER A 50 -8.31 11.10 14.41
N PRO A 51 -7.49 12.07 14.87
CA PRO A 51 -7.28 13.31 14.14
C PRO A 51 -6.54 13.15 12.81
N LEU A 52 -5.84 12.01 12.63
CA LEU A 52 -5.04 11.74 11.44
C LEU A 52 -5.85 10.97 10.40
N GLY A 53 -5.92 11.52 9.19
CA GLY A 53 -6.49 10.83 8.05
C GLY A 53 -5.57 9.70 7.56
N VAL A 54 -6.11 8.83 6.70
CA VAL A 54 -5.36 7.68 6.18
C VAL A 54 -4.10 8.09 5.39
N VAL A 55 -4.18 9.18 4.64
CA VAL A 55 -3.04 9.71 3.87
C VAL A 55 -1.95 10.24 4.81
N GLU A 56 -2.33 10.89 5.91
CA GLU A 56 -1.39 11.34 6.94
C GLU A 56 -0.67 10.15 7.59
N LEU A 57 -1.41 9.14 8.02
CA LEU A 57 -0.84 7.92 8.62
C LEU A 57 0.11 7.21 7.66
N GLY A 58 -0.31 7.02 6.41
CA GLY A 58 0.52 6.42 5.37
C GLY A 58 1.77 7.24 5.05
N SER A 59 1.67 8.57 5.06
CA SER A 59 2.82 9.46 4.83
C SER A 59 3.86 9.36 5.94
N ILE A 60 3.42 9.35 7.20
CA ILE A 60 4.32 9.21 8.37
C ILE A 60 5.14 7.92 8.27
N VAL A 61 4.48 6.81 7.95
CA VAL A 61 5.15 5.50 7.82
C VAL A 61 6.05 5.47 6.59
N ALA A 62 5.63 6.06 5.47
CA ALA A 62 6.43 6.15 4.25
C ALA A 62 7.75 6.90 4.50
N GLU A 63 7.69 8.04 5.18
CA GLU A 63 8.89 8.82 5.55
C GLU A 63 9.82 8.00 6.47
N GLU A 64 9.27 7.37 7.49
CA GLU A 64 10.07 6.61 8.46
C GLU A 64 10.73 5.37 7.82
N VAL A 65 10.01 4.63 6.97
CA VAL A 65 10.57 3.44 6.32
C VAL A 65 11.69 3.81 5.35
N MET A 66 11.56 4.93 4.62
CA MET A 66 12.62 5.42 3.73
C MET A 66 13.86 5.85 4.52
N LYS A 67 13.66 6.55 5.63
CA LYS A 67 14.75 6.94 6.53
C LYS A 67 15.51 5.72 7.06
N ARG A 68 14.80 4.68 7.49
CA ARG A 68 15.41 3.43 7.99
C ARG A 68 16.13 2.66 6.89
N ALA A 69 15.56 2.65 5.69
CA ALA A 69 16.17 1.99 4.53
C ALA A 69 17.46 2.67 4.09
N GLY A 70 17.63 3.96 4.38
CA GLY A 70 18.73 4.76 3.85
C GLY A 70 18.68 4.93 2.33
N VAL A 71 17.50 4.74 1.72
CA VAL A 71 17.27 4.84 0.27
C VAL A 71 16.69 6.21 -0.06
N GLY A 72 17.19 6.84 -1.11
CA GLY A 72 16.63 8.10 -1.61
C GLY A 72 15.21 7.93 -2.15
N LYS A 73 14.35 8.92 -1.93
CA LYS A 73 12.96 8.90 -2.43
C LYS A 73 12.88 8.83 -3.95
N ASP A 74 13.86 9.40 -4.63
CA ASP A 74 14.03 9.39 -6.09
C ASP A 74 14.19 7.99 -6.69
N CYS A 75 14.60 7.01 -5.88
CA CYS A 75 14.70 5.61 -6.31
C CYS A 75 13.35 4.89 -6.35
N VAL A 76 12.31 5.39 -5.66
CA VAL A 76 11.01 4.71 -5.60
C VAL A 76 10.23 4.92 -6.90
N GLN A 77 10.02 3.83 -7.63
CA GLN A 77 9.37 3.84 -8.93
C GLN A 77 7.87 3.50 -8.84
N GLU A 78 7.47 2.80 -7.79
CA GLU A 78 6.08 2.39 -7.62
C GLU A 78 5.66 2.35 -6.16
N ILE A 79 4.44 2.84 -5.87
CA ILE A 79 3.82 2.79 -4.56
C ILE A 79 2.51 2.02 -4.67
N ALA A 80 2.38 0.94 -3.91
CA ALA A 80 1.13 0.22 -3.75
C ALA A 80 0.62 0.37 -2.32
N ALA A 81 -0.60 0.87 -2.15
CA ALA A 81 -1.20 1.07 -0.84
C ALA A 81 -2.48 0.26 -0.70
N GLY A 82 -2.52 -0.62 0.29
CA GLY A 82 -3.70 -1.41 0.63
C GLY A 82 -4.60 -0.67 1.59
N MET A 83 -5.89 -0.51 1.24
CA MET A 83 -6.93 0.02 2.12
C MET A 83 -8.32 -0.39 1.61
N ILE A 84 -9.30 -0.38 2.51
CA ILE A 84 -10.68 -0.78 2.23
C ILE A 84 -11.58 0.45 2.00
N TYR A 85 -11.62 1.38 2.95
CA TYR A 85 -12.59 2.49 2.96
C TYR A 85 -12.06 3.71 2.22
N LYS A 86 -12.11 3.67 0.89
CA LYS A 86 -11.67 4.76 0.01
C LYS A 86 -12.65 5.93 -0.11
N GLY A 87 -13.89 5.74 0.34
CA GLY A 87 -14.90 6.80 0.31
C GLY A 87 -14.44 8.06 1.03
N GLY A 88 -14.61 9.23 0.41
CA GLY A 88 -14.19 10.50 0.99
C GLY A 88 -12.70 10.83 0.89
N GLN A 89 -11.86 9.96 0.33
CA GLN A 89 -10.39 10.12 0.30
C GLN A 89 -9.86 10.90 -0.93
N LYS A 90 -10.69 11.59 -1.65
CA LYS A 90 -10.29 12.44 -2.80
C LYS A 90 -9.46 11.72 -3.88
N GLY A 91 -9.88 10.53 -4.27
CA GLY A 91 -9.25 9.77 -5.36
C GLY A 91 -8.30 8.68 -4.87
N ASN A 92 -7.09 8.61 -5.43
CA ASN A 92 -6.12 7.55 -5.13
C ASN A 92 -5.22 7.91 -3.93
N PRO A 93 -5.43 7.34 -2.73
CA PRO A 93 -4.62 7.64 -1.55
C PRO A 93 -3.12 7.32 -1.71
N ALA A 94 -2.76 6.26 -2.44
CA ALA A 94 -1.35 5.96 -2.74
C ALA A 94 -0.69 7.11 -3.51
N ARG A 95 -1.39 7.69 -4.50
CA ARG A 95 -0.89 8.85 -5.25
C ARG A 95 -0.81 10.10 -4.38
N GLN A 96 -1.74 10.30 -3.46
CA GLN A 96 -1.68 11.42 -2.52
C GLN A 96 -0.44 11.32 -1.61
N ILE A 97 -0.11 10.11 -1.11
CA ILE A 97 1.10 9.87 -0.33
C ILE A 97 2.34 10.13 -1.18
N GLN A 98 2.36 9.65 -2.43
CA GLN A 98 3.47 9.86 -3.35
C GLN A 98 3.81 11.35 -3.50
N ILE A 99 2.82 12.17 -3.81
CA ILE A 99 2.98 13.61 -3.97
C ILE A 99 3.35 14.29 -2.65
N LYS A 100 2.62 13.96 -1.57
CA LYS A 100 2.80 14.58 -0.25
C LYS A 100 4.18 14.34 0.33
N CYS A 101 4.75 13.15 0.12
CA CYS A 101 6.07 12.79 0.61
C CYS A 101 7.21 13.17 -0.37
N GLY A 102 6.89 13.74 -1.53
CA GLY A 102 7.90 14.15 -2.50
C GLY A 102 8.58 12.99 -3.22
N PHE A 103 7.88 11.87 -3.41
CA PHE A 103 8.33 10.81 -4.30
C PHE A 103 8.19 11.23 -5.77
N PRO A 104 8.93 10.61 -6.72
CA PRO A 104 8.85 10.98 -8.12
C PRO A 104 7.42 10.88 -8.68
N GLU A 105 6.95 11.96 -9.28
CA GLU A 105 5.62 11.99 -9.89
C GLU A 105 5.49 11.12 -11.14
N SER A 106 6.61 10.80 -11.79
CA SER A 106 6.69 9.85 -12.90
C SER A 106 6.48 8.41 -12.48
N GLY A 107 6.60 8.10 -11.19
CA GLY A 107 6.36 6.77 -10.64
C GLY A 107 4.88 6.39 -10.65
N TYR A 108 4.61 5.10 -10.61
CA TYR A 108 3.26 4.56 -10.52
C TYR A 108 2.75 4.56 -9.08
N ALA A 109 1.44 4.75 -8.91
CA ALA A 109 0.80 4.63 -7.61
C ALA A 109 -0.57 3.98 -7.75
N CYS A 110 -0.85 2.94 -6.98
CA CYS A 110 -2.14 2.27 -6.95
C CYS A 110 -2.63 2.03 -5.53
N THR A 111 -3.96 2.13 -5.35
CA THR A 111 -4.61 1.74 -4.10
C THR A 111 -5.37 0.45 -4.31
N ILE A 112 -5.08 -0.56 -3.49
CA ILE A 112 -5.56 -1.93 -3.63
C ILE A 112 -6.55 -2.23 -2.52
N ASP A 113 -7.64 -2.90 -2.88
CA ASP A 113 -8.64 -3.38 -1.95
C ASP A 113 -8.80 -4.90 -2.10
N GLN A 114 -8.42 -5.62 -1.07
CA GLN A 114 -8.64 -7.04 -0.89
C GLN A 114 -9.05 -7.29 0.57
N GLN A 115 -9.97 -6.48 1.07
CA GLN A 115 -10.40 -6.51 2.47
C GLN A 115 -9.17 -6.43 3.42
N CYS A 116 -9.18 -7.19 4.51
CA CYS A 116 -8.10 -7.23 5.49
C CYS A 116 -6.73 -7.65 4.91
N GLY A 117 -6.70 -8.30 3.75
CA GLY A 117 -5.50 -8.70 3.03
C GLY A 117 -4.87 -7.62 2.15
N SER A 118 -5.45 -6.41 2.08
CA SER A 118 -5.03 -5.36 1.14
C SER A 118 -3.55 -4.99 1.25
N GLY A 119 -3.01 -4.88 2.48
CA GLY A 119 -1.60 -4.58 2.70
C GLY A 119 -0.66 -5.67 2.20
N MET A 120 -0.99 -6.94 2.44
CA MET A 120 -0.24 -8.09 1.90
C MET A 120 -0.33 -8.13 0.38
N ARG A 121 -1.51 -7.83 -0.18
CA ARG A 121 -1.67 -7.77 -1.64
C ARG A 121 -0.84 -6.66 -2.27
N ALA A 122 -0.68 -5.53 -1.59
CA ALA A 122 0.22 -4.46 -2.04
C ALA A 122 1.67 -4.95 -2.13
N MET A 123 2.16 -5.69 -1.13
CA MET A 123 3.49 -6.30 -1.16
C MET A 123 3.62 -7.32 -2.29
N GLU A 124 2.62 -8.18 -2.48
CA GLU A 124 2.62 -9.19 -3.53
C GLU A 124 2.67 -8.56 -4.92
N VAL A 125 1.86 -7.53 -5.18
CA VAL A 125 1.85 -6.82 -6.47
C VAL A 125 3.23 -6.22 -6.75
N LEU A 126 3.84 -5.53 -5.79
CA LEU A 126 5.17 -4.95 -5.98
C LEU A 126 6.25 -6.02 -6.16
N SER A 127 6.19 -7.13 -5.42
CA SER A 127 7.12 -8.23 -5.60
C SER A 127 7.05 -8.79 -7.03
N GLN A 128 5.85 -8.95 -7.58
CA GLN A 128 5.65 -9.38 -8.96
C GLN A 128 6.21 -8.38 -9.97
N GLN A 129 6.04 -7.06 -9.75
CA GLN A 129 6.61 -6.03 -10.62
C GLN A 129 8.15 -6.06 -10.59
N ILE A 130 8.75 -6.27 -9.42
CA ILE A 130 10.21 -6.41 -9.27
C ILE A 130 10.71 -7.70 -9.94
N MET A 131 10.04 -8.83 -9.71
CA MET A 131 10.37 -10.12 -10.35
C MET A 131 10.35 -10.02 -11.87
N LEU A 132 9.40 -9.28 -12.43
CA LEU A 132 9.27 -9.04 -13.87
C LEU A 132 10.24 -7.96 -14.41
N GLY A 133 11.02 -7.33 -13.55
CA GLY A 133 11.96 -6.28 -13.93
C GLY A 133 11.33 -4.96 -14.36
N LYS A 134 10.05 -4.73 -14.04
CA LYS A 134 9.34 -3.46 -14.35
C LYS A 134 9.62 -2.39 -13.32
N THR A 135 9.88 -2.78 -12.08
CA THR A 135 10.18 -1.91 -10.94
C THR A 135 11.42 -2.44 -10.24
N GLU A 136 12.31 -1.59 -9.77
CA GLU A 136 13.48 -1.96 -8.98
C GLU A 136 13.26 -1.69 -7.50
N VAL A 137 12.63 -0.57 -7.17
CA VAL A 137 12.32 -0.15 -5.81
C VAL A 137 10.84 0.21 -5.72
N GLY A 138 10.12 -0.52 -4.88
CA GLY A 138 8.71 -0.31 -4.59
C GLY A 138 8.45 -0.05 -3.11
N LEU A 139 7.42 0.73 -2.81
CA LEU A 139 6.94 1.01 -1.46
C LEU A 139 5.55 0.42 -1.27
N ALA A 140 5.46 -0.66 -0.47
CA ALA A 140 4.19 -1.26 -0.07
C ALA A 140 3.69 -0.62 1.23
N ILE A 141 2.44 -0.21 1.27
CA ILE A 141 1.80 0.40 2.44
C ILE A 141 0.49 -0.34 2.72
N GLY A 142 0.25 -0.72 3.97
CA GLY A 142 -1.08 -1.07 4.47
C GLY A 142 -1.58 0.05 5.37
N MET A 143 -2.77 0.56 5.14
CA MET A 143 -3.29 1.71 5.88
C MET A 143 -4.80 1.67 6.00
N GLU A 144 -5.31 2.14 7.15
CA GLU A 144 -6.73 2.37 7.35
C GLU A 144 -6.96 3.40 8.45
N SER A 145 -7.94 4.26 8.29
CA SER A 145 -8.38 5.19 9.34
C SER A 145 -9.88 5.06 9.56
N MET A 146 -10.24 4.11 10.41
CA MET A 146 -11.64 3.76 10.67
C MET A 146 -12.43 4.93 11.27
N SER A 147 -11.79 5.78 12.06
CA SER A 147 -12.39 6.97 12.64
C SER A 147 -12.79 8.01 11.60
N ASN A 148 -12.13 7.95 10.43
CA ASN A 148 -12.34 8.89 9.32
C ASN A 148 -13.01 8.22 8.10
N ALA A 149 -13.55 7.02 8.26
CA ALA A 149 -14.31 6.36 7.21
C ALA A 149 -15.58 7.15 6.88
N ALA A 150 -15.89 7.31 5.61
CA ALA A 150 -17.05 8.03 5.15
C ALA A 150 -18.37 7.33 5.54
N TYR A 151 -19.37 8.10 5.85
CA TYR A 151 -20.75 7.60 5.93
C TYR A 151 -21.33 7.51 4.52
N VAL A 152 -21.96 6.40 4.20
CA VAL A 152 -22.63 6.21 2.92
C VAL A 152 -24.13 6.52 3.10
N LEU A 153 -24.61 7.46 2.32
CA LEU A 153 -26.01 7.80 2.22
C LEU A 153 -26.61 7.12 0.99
N TYR A 154 -27.55 6.21 1.20
CA TYR A 154 -28.31 5.62 0.11
C TYR A 154 -29.52 6.50 -0.17
N LEU A 155 -29.57 7.05 -1.38
CA LEU A 155 -30.74 7.73 -1.91
C LEU A 155 -31.61 6.66 -2.57
N ASP A 156 -32.67 6.26 -1.89
CA ASP A 156 -33.69 5.42 -2.51
C ASP A 156 -34.57 6.35 -3.36
N THR A 157 -34.20 6.50 -4.61
CA THR A 157 -34.98 7.25 -5.58
C THR A 157 -36.06 6.35 -6.13
N ASP A 158 -37.18 6.22 -5.41
CA ASP A 158 -38.41 5.84 -6.07
C ASP A 158 -38.79 6.97 -7.03
N ARG A 159 -38.57 6.74 -8.31
CA ARG A 159 -38.82 7.73 -9.37
C ARG A 159 -40.27 8.20 -9.44
N THR A 160 -41.19 7.58 -8.68
CA THR A 160 -42.60 7.88 -8.67
C THR A 160 -43.03 8.76 -7.47
N ALA A 161 -42.22 8.92 -6.43
CA ALA A 161 -42.65 9.57 -5.18
C ALA A 161 -42.04 10.95 -4.90
N GLY A 162 -41.24 11.52 -5.77
CA GLY A 162 -40.87 12.95 -5.75
C GLY A 162 -39.93 13.41 -4.61
N LEU A 163 -39.70 12.63 -3.55
CA LEU A 163 -38.75 12.93 -2.48
C LEU A 163 -37.91 11.69 -2.15
N PRO A 164 -36.59 11.80 -2.09
CA PRO A 164 -35.76 10.66 -1.74
C PRO A 164 -35.94 10.29 -0.28
N ASN A 165 -36.26 9.01 -0.03
CA ASN A 165 -36.17 8.45 1.32
C ASN A 165 -34.70 8.30 1.68
N LEU A 166 -34.20 9.18 2.53
CA LEU A 166 -32.84 9.20 3.01
C LEU A 166 -32.64 8.10 4.06
N ARG A 167 -32.01 7.00 3.68
CA ARG A 167 -31.52 5.99 4.63
C ARG A 167 -30.02 6.17 4.84
N MET A 168 -29.66 6.66 6.03
CA MET A 168 -28.27 6.64 6.47
C MET A 168 -27.95 5.24 6.99
N LYS A 169 -27.08 4.52 6.28
CA LYS A 169 -26.43 3.32 6.83
C LYS A 169 -25.01 3.73 7.23
N GLY A 170 -24.74 3.74 8.52
CA GLY A 170 -23.37 3.76 9.01
C GLY A 170 -22.66 2.49 8.52
N GLN A 171 -21.50 2.63 7.93
CA GLN A 171 -20.65 1.47 7.72
C GLN A 171 -20.15 1.02 9.09
N PHE A 172 -20.78 0.00 9.65
CA PHE A 172 -20.25 -0.69 10.82
C PHE A 172 -18.99 -1.42 10.41
N CYS A 173 -17.86 -0.94 10.87
CA CYS A 173 -16.63 -1.65 10.71
C CYS A 173 -16.42 -2.62 11.87
N ILE A 174 -16.37 -3.89 11.54
CA ILE A 174 -15.80 -4.90 12.43
C ILE A 174 -14.30 -4.61 12.47
N SER A 175 -13.80 -4.20 13.63
CA SER A 175 -12.37 -4.03 13.86
C SER A 175 -11.69 -5.39 13.75
N VAL A 176 -11.15 -5.71 12.58
CA VAL A 176 -10.27 -6.87 12.43
C VAL A 176 -8.86 -6.42 12.79
N ARG A 177 -8.34 -6.90 13.91
CA ARG A 177 -6.93 -6.74 14.26
C ARG A 177 -6.11 -7.53 13.25
N ILE A 178 -5.38 -6.85 12.40
CA ILE A 178 -4.30 -7.46 11.63
C ILE A 178 -3.04 -7.32 12.48
N GLN A 179 -2.60 -8.41 13.08
CA GLN A 179 -1.22 -8.55 13.54
C GLN A 179 -0.39 -9.02 12.35
N ILE A 180 0.51 -8.17 11.90
CA ILE A 180 1.64 -8.54 11.03
C ILE A 180 2.88 -8.56 11.90
#